data_19c9c8ea8043514c1d652242ff9e98d5
#
_entry.id   19c9c8ea8043514c1d652242ff9e98d5
#
_cell.length_a   1.000
_cell.length_b   1.000
_cell.length_c   1.000
_cell.angle_alpha   90.00
_cell.angle_beta   90.00
_cell.angle_gamma   90.00
#
_symmetry.space_group_name_H-M   'P 1'
#
loop_
_entity.id
_entity.type
_entity.pdbx_description
1 polymer ?
#
loop_
_entity_poly.entity_id
_entity_poly.type
_entity_poly.pdbx_seq_one_letter_code
_entity_poly.pdbx_strand_id
1 'polypeptide(L)'
;IYNLVESTIIVGILEIYDDLKQNGITYKTVREEIQKIWFSFKFNQVYDKNAHHNSYKNKAIEIINAILNDETISLDRKATDISGNLDADKIRQICDNHGITYTLDPKCRGGCVLLDIKEKRNDLAHGTVSFVECGRNYSIETLDKTKEETYIFLSNILDGMKKYHQEQLYRKTS
;
A
#
# COMPACT_ATOMS: atom_id res chain seq x y z
N ILE A 1 11.20 -13.65 3.85
CA ILE A 1 10.79 -12.44 4.55
C ILE A 1 10.17 -11.42 3.56
N TYR A 2 10.84 -11.05 2.45
CA TYR A 2 10.33 -10.03 1.53
C TYR A 2 8.89 -10.29 1.04
N ASN A 3 8.58 -11.51 0.60
CA ASN A 3 7.22 -11.86 0.14
C ASN A 3 6.18 -11.70 1.26
N LEU A 4 6.57 -11.96 2.51
CA LEU A 4 5.69 -11.72 3.65
C LEU A 4 5.41 -10.22 3.82
N VAL A 5 6.44 -9.38 3.72
CA VAL A 5 6.27 -7.90 3.80
C VAL A 5 5.28 -7.44 2.74
N GLU A 6 5.53 -7.81 1.47
CA GLU A 6 4.69 -7.39 0.35
C GLU A 6 3.25 -7.89 0.49
N SER A 7 3.06 -9.18 0.76
CA SER A 7 1.72 -9.76 0.90
C SER A 7 0.94 -9.16 2.07
N THR A 8 1.60 -8.91 3.20
CA THR A 8 0.98 -8.34 4.39
C THR A 8 0.42 -6.94 4.11
N ILE A 9 1.20 -6.07 3.47
CA ILE A 9 0.76 -4.70 3.16
C ILE A 9 -0.34 -4.72 2.10
N ILE A 10 -0.19 -5.52 1.04
CA ILE A 10 -1.21 -5.62 -0.01
C ILE A 10 -2.54 -6.10 0.56
N VAL A 11 -2.53 -7.19 1.33
CA VAL A 11 -3.76 -7.75 1.91
C VAL A 11 -4.41 -6.74 2.85
N GLY A 12 -3.63 -6.10 3.74
CA GLY A 12 -4.18 -5.11 4.67
C GLY A 12 -4.85 -3.92 3.96
N ILE A 13 -4.31 -3.45 2.85
CA ILE A 13 -4.94 -2.37 2.06
C ILE A 13 -6.17 -2.88 1.30
N LEU A 14 -6.11 -4.08 0.72
CA LEU A 14 -7.25 -4.64 -0.01
C LEU A 14 -8.45 -4.91 0.89
N GLU A 15 -8.25 -5.34 2.12
CA GLU A 15 -9.31 -5.48 3.15
C GLU A 15 -10.02 -4.13 3.40
N ILE A 16 -9.25 -3.03 3.47
CA ILE A 16 -9.83 -1.68 3.60
C ILE A 16 -10.64 -1.33 2.34
N TYR A 17 -10.16 -1.66 1.13
CA TYR A 17 -10.89 -1.37 -0.11
C TYR A 17 -12.18 -2.20 -0.24
N ASP A 18 -12.14 -3.44 0.19
CA ASP A 18 -13.33 -4.29 0.22
C ASP A 18 -14.36 -3.77 1.23
N ASP A 19 -13.93 -3.27 2.38
CA ASP A 19 -14.80 -2.67 3.37
C ASP A 19 -15.45 -1.37 2.86
N LEU A 20 -14.73 -0.51 2.15
CA LEU A 20 -15.30 0.67 1.48
C LEU A 20 -16.46 0.26 0.55
N LYS A 21 -16.26 -0.79 -0.23
CA LYS A 21 -17.25 -1.30 -1.18
C LYS A 21 -18.46 -1.91 -0.46
N GLN A 22 -18.21 -2.77 0.54
CA GLN A 22 -19.28 -3.45 1.29
C GLN A 22 -20.15 -2.47 2.09
N ASN A 23 -19.57 -1.40 2.62
CA ASN A 23 -20.30 -0.36 3.37
C ASN A 23 -20.90 0.73 2.47
N GLY A 24 -20.87 0.57 1.14
CA GLY A 24 -21.47 1.53 0.21
C GLY A 24 -20.85 2.94 0.30
N ILE A 25 -19.56 3.03 0.61
CA ILE A 25 -18.89 4.33 0.76
C ILE A 25 -18.78 5.02 -0.61
N THR A 26 -19.19 6.28 -0.65
CA THR A 26 -19.17 7.10 -1.88
C THR A 26 -18.07 8.16 -1.81
N TYR A 27 -17.78 8.80 -2.94
CA TYR A 27 -16.81 9.91 -3.00
C TYR A 27 -17.15 11.04 -2.01
N LYS A 28 -18.44 11.31 -1.77
CA LYS A 28 -18.87 12.39 -0.87
C LYS A 28 -18.67 12.05 0.62
N THR A 29 -18.70 10.76 0.96
CA THR A 29 -18.66 10.27 2.35
C THR A 29 -17.28 9.78 2.79
N VAL A 30 -16.36 9.59 1.85
CA VAL A 30 -15.00 9.15 2.14
C VAL A 30 -14.08 10.34 2.41
N ARG A 31 -13.04 10.14 3.21
CA ARG A 31 -12.03 11.16 3.52
C ARG A 31 -11.18 11.52 2.29
N GLU A 32 -10.56 12.70 2.37
CA GLU A 32 -9.85 13.31 1.24
C GLU A 32 -8.70 12.44 0.68
N GLU A 33 -7.98 11.72 1.53
CA GLU A 33 -6.88 10.85 1.12
C GLU A 33 -7.38 9.75 0.17
N ILE A 34 -8.48 9.11 0.51
CA ILE A 34 -9.08 8.06 -0.34
C ILE A 34 -9.71 8.68 -1.60
N GLN A 35 -10.28 9.89 -1.52
CA GLN A 35 -10.74 10.63 -2.71
C GLN A 35 -9.63 10.81 -3.72
N LYS A 36 -8.42 11.20 -3.27
CA LYS A 36 -7.24 11.37 -4.13
C LYS A 36 -6.80 10.07 -4.77
N ILE A 37 -6.78 8.97 -4.00
CA ILE A 37 -6.44 7.64 -4.51
C ILE A 37 -7.46 7.21 -5.57
N TRP A 38 -8.76 7.31 -5.28
CA TRP A 38 -9.81 6.92 -6.22
C TRP A 38 -9.77 7.74 -7.51
N PHE A 39 -9.58 9.06 -7.40
CA PHE A 39 -9.46 9.94 -8.57
C PHE A 39 -8.27 9.54 -9.43
N SER A 40 -7.09 9.35 -8.83
CA SER A 40 -5.88 8.93 -9.52
C SER A 40 -6.05 7.54 -10.17
N PHE A 41 -6.68 6.59 -9.47
CA PHE A 41 -6.97 5.27 -9.97
C PHE A 41 -7.90 5.32 -11.21
N LYS A 42 -9.00 6.09 -11.14
CA LYS A 42 -9.91 6.27 -12.25
C LYS A 42 -9.23 6.96 -13.44
N PHE A 43 -8.38 7.96 -13.20
CA PHE A 43 -7.70 8.71 -14.24
C PHE A 43 -6.61 7.88 -14.92
N ASN A 44 -5.84 7.10 -14.15
CA ASN A 44 -4.76 6.25 -14.68
C ASN A 44 -5.26 5.10 -15.55
N GLN A 45 -6.54 4.71 -15.45
CA GLN A 45 -7.14 3.74 -16.36
C GLN A 45 -7.17 4.19 -17.83
N VAL A 46 -6.94 5.48 -18.09
CA VAL A 46 -6.95 6.08 -19.44
C VAL A 46 -5.54 6.47 -19.90
N TYR A 47 -4.52 6.33 -19.03
CA TYR A 47 -3.17 6.74 -19.37
C TYR A 47 -2.55 5.79 -20.39
N ASP A 48 -2.92 6.02 -21.67
CA ASP A 48 -2.19 5.58 -22.85
C ASP A 48 -1.47 6.80 -23.42
N LYS A 49 -0.16 6.71 -23.64
CA LYS A 49 0.64 7.78 -24.28
C LYS A 49 0.10 8.23 -25.64
N ASN A 50 -0.78 7.40 -26.25
CA ASN A 50 -1.43 7.65 -27.52
C ASN A 50 -2.93 7.99 -27.36
N ALA A 51 -3.44 8.18 -26.14
CA ALA A 51 -4.86 8.47 -25.92
C ALA A 51 -5.23 9.83 -26.53
N HIS A 52 -6.22 9.84 -27.39
CA HIS A 52 -6.77 11.06 -27.98
C HIS A 52 -7.41 11.94 -26.90
N HIS A 53 -7.38 13.26 -27.09
CA HIS A 53 -8.01 14.26 -26.21
C HIS A 53 -9.46 13.89 -25.81
N ASN A 54 -10.23 13.26 -26.70
CA ASN A 54 -11.59 12.79 -26.41
C ASN A 54 -11.63 11.70 -25.32
N SER A 55 -10.60 10.87 -25.16
CA SER A 55 -10.56 9.83 -24.12
C SER A 55 -10.49 10.44 -22.72
N TYR A 56 -9.69 11.49 -22.54
CA TYR A 56 -9.61 12.23 -21.27
C TYR A 56 -10.91 12.95 -20.95
N LYS A 57 -11.54 13.58 -21.95
CA LYS A 57 -12.83 14.25 -21.80
C LYS A 57 -13.92 13.26 -21.35
N ASN A 58 -14.01 12.11 -22.00
CA ASN A 58 -14.99 11.08 -21.65
C ASN A 58 -14.76 10.54 -20.25
N LYS A 59 -13.49 10.35 -19.85
CA LYS A 59 -13.14 9.89 -18.48
C LYS A 59 -13.50 10.93 -17.41
N ALA A 60 -13.25 12.19 -17.70
CA ALA A 60 -13.67 13.27 -16.80
C ALA A 60 -15.18 13.28 -16.59
N ILE A 61 -15.96 13.12 -17.67
CA ILE A 61 -17.43 13.03 -17.60
C ILE A 61 -17.85 11.79 -16.78
N GLU A 62 -17.22 10.63 -16.99
CA GLU A 62 -17.49 9.41 -16.21
C GLU A 62 -17.25 9.66 -14.70
N ILE A 63 -16.13 10.26 -14.34
CA ILE A 63 -15.78 10.58 -12.94
C ILE A 63 -16.82 11.53 -12.33
N ILE A 64 -17.21 12.60 -13.06
CA ILE A 64 -18.22 13.55 -12.60
C ILE A 64 -19.56 12.84 -12.37
N ASN A 65 -20.00 12.02 -13.33
CA ASN A 65 -21.25 11.26 -13.20
C ASN A 65 -21.24 10.30 -12.01
N ALA A 66 -20.13 9.59 -11.77
CA ALA A 66 -19.97 8.71 -10.62
C ALA A 66 -20.12 9.48 -9.30
N ILE A 67 -19.56 10.69 -9.21
CA ILE A 67 -19.69 11.55 -8.03
C ILE A 67 -21.13 12.07 -7.87
N LEU A 68 -21.77 12.52 -8.95
CA LEU A 68 -23.14 13.05 -8.91
C LEU A 68 -24.17 11.98 -8.55
N ASN A 69 -23.98 10.76 -9.05
CA ASN A 69 -24.87 9.61 -8.82
C ASN A 69 -24.59 8.88 -7.51
N ASP A 70 -23.66 9.37 -6.67
CA ASP A 70 -23.25 8.73 -5.42
C ASP A 70 -22.84 7.25 -5.60
N GLU A 71 -22.09 6.96 -6.67
CA GLU A 71 -21.60 5.61 -6.93
C GLU A 71 -20.63 5.17 -5.81
N THR A 72 -20.77 3.90 -5.40
CA THR A 72 -19.88 3.29 -4.40
C THR A 72 -18.44 3.25 -4.91
N ILE A 73 -17.50 3.67 -4.08
CA ILE A 73 -16.06 3.57 -4.37
C ILE A 73 -15.68 2.10 -4.49
N SER A 74 -15.01 1.78 -5.61
CA SER A 74 -14.40 0.47 -5.85
C SER A 74 -12.96 0.69 -6.24
N LEU A 75 -12.06 0.15 -5.45
CA LEU A 75 -10.61 0.18 -5.64
C LEU A 75 -10.10 -1.26 -5.74
N ASP A 76 -9.02 -1.48 -6.47
CA ASP A 76 -8.36 -2.78 -6.60
C ASP A 76 -6.85 -2.66 -6.34
N ARG A 77 -6.11 -3.77 -6.54
CA ARG A 77 -4.66 -3.81 -6.34
C ARG A 77 -3.91 -2.72 -7.11
N LYS A 78 -4.38 -2.26 -8.25
CA LYS A 78 -3.70 -1.21 -9.04
C LYS A 78 -3.72 0.14 -8.32
N ALA A 79 -4.73 0.37 -7.48
CA ALA A 79 -4.83 1.59 -6.68
C ALA A 79 -3.84 1.63 -5.50
N THR A 80 -3.24 0.50 -5.11
CA THR A 80 -2.29 0.45 -4.00
C THR A 80 -0.93 1.07 -4.32
N ASP A 81 -0.59 1.23 -5.60
CA ASP A 81 0.73 1.68 -6.09
C ASP A 81 1.91 0.82 -5.56
N ILE A 82 1.64 -0.47 -5.31
CA ILE A 82 2.64 -1.45 -4.84
C ILE A 82 3.17 -2.24 -6.03
N SER A 83 4.40 -1.94 -6.42
CA SER A 83 5.08 -2.50 -7.61
C SER A 83 6.30 -3.37 -7.29
N GLY A 84 6.32 -4.04 -6.13
CA GLY A 84 7.35 -5.01 -5.80
C GLY A 84 8.68 -4.44 -5.25
N ASN A 85 8.70 -3.19 -4.78
CA ASN A 85 9.86 -2.53 -4.17
C ASN A 85 9.53 -1.91 -2.81
N LEU A 86 8.92 -2.73 -1.92
CA LEU A 86 8.55 -2.25 -0.58
C LEU A 86 9.76 -2.22 0.35
N ASP A 87 9.96 -1.07 0.97
CA ASP A 87 10.79 -0.85 2.16
C ASP A 87 9.96 -0.06 3.19
N ALA A 88 10.58 0.28 4.32
CA ALA A 88 9.88 0.98 5.39
C ALA A 88 9.33 2.36 4.95
N ASP A 89 10.08 3.09 4.12
CA ASP A 89 9.66 4.42 3.66
C ASP A 89 8.48 4.35 2.71
N LYS A 90 8.49 3.38 1.78
CA LYS A 90 7.35 3.16 0.88
C LYS A 90 6.11 2.71 1.65
N ILE A 91 6.26 1.87 2.68
CA ILE A 91 5.15 1.45 3.54
C ILE A 91 4.57 2.65 4.31
N ARG A 92 5.42 3.53 4.88
CA ARG A 92 4.97 4.78 5.51
C ARG A 92 4.20 5.64 4.53
N GLN A 93 4.75 5.85 3.33
CA GLN A 93 4.09 6.63 2.28
C GLN A 93 2.70 6.06 1.92
N ILE A 94 2.57 4.72 1.86
CA ILE A 94 1.27 4.07 1.62
C ILE A 94 0.32 4.38 2.77
N CYS A 95 0.75 4.23 4.03
CA CYS A 95 -0.07 4.56 5.19
C CYS A 95 -0.51 6.03 5.18
N ASP A 96 0.42 6.96 4.95
CA ASP A 96 0.16 8.40 4.90
C ASP A 96 -0.83 8.74 3.78
N ASN A 97 -0.65 8.17 2.58
CA ASN A 97 -1.55 8.39 1.45
C ASN A 97 -2.98 7.90 1.72
N HIS A 98 -3.16 6.91 2.59
CA HIS A 98 -4.48 6.41 3.01
C HIS A 98 -4.99 7.07 4.28
N GLY A 99 -4.17 7.87 4.97
CA GLY A 99 -4.47 8.46 6.27
C GLY A 99 -4.50 7.42 7.40
N ILE A 100 -3.75 6.35 7.28
CA ILE A 100 -3.60 5.30 8.29
C ILE A 100 -2.54 5.75 9.29
N THR A 101 -2.92 5.86 10.56
CA THR A 101 -2.01 6.17 11.67
C THR A 101 -1.57 4.88 12.36
N TYR A 102 -0.33 4.86 12.80
CA TYR A 102 0.26 3.71 13.51
C TYR A 102 1.30 4.19 14.52
N THR A 103 1.67 3.32 15.45
CA THR A 103 2.76 3.60 16.42
C THR A 103 3.79 2.50 16.30
N LEU A 104 5.08 2.85 16.16
CA LEU A 104 6.15 1.88 16.03
C LEU A 104 6.80 1.61 17.39
N ASP A 105 6.97 0.34 17.74
CA ASP A 105 7.83 -0.09 18.84
C ASP A 105 9.30 0.24 18.50
N PRO A 106 10.06 0.92 19.38
CA PRO A 106 11.49 1.21 19.15
C PRO A 106 12.33 -0.02 18.79
N LYS A 107 11.92 -1.21 19.20
CA LYS A 107 12.61 -2.47 18.90
C LYS A 107 12.69 -2.78 17.40
N CYS A 108 11.73 -2.32 16.59
CA CYS A 108 11.79 -2.50 15.15
C CYS A 108 12.76 -1.53 14.45
N ARG A 109 13.38 -0.61 15.19
CA ARG A 109 14.32 0.40 14.66
C ARG A 109 13.76 1.15 13.45
N GLY A 110 12.45 1.44 13.48
CA GLY A 110 11.75 2.08 12.38
C GLY A 110 11.67 1.25 11.09
N GLY A 111 11.95 -0.04 11.12
CA GLY A 111 11.92 -0.91 9.94
C GLY A 111 13.14 -0.78 9.03
N CYS A 112 14.27 -0.24 9.50
CA CYS A 112 15.48 -0.03 8.68
C CYS A 112 15.98 -1.30 7.99
N VAL A 113 15.74 -2.48 8.57
CA VAL A 113 16.12 -3.78 7.97
C VAL A 113 15.39 -4.08 6.65
N LEU A 114 14.24 -3.45 6.40
CA LEU A 114 13.46 -3.70 5.18
C LEU A 114 14.17 -3.20 3.92
N LEU A 115 15.03 -2.20 4.03
CA LEU A 115 15.84 -1.72 2.91
C LEU A 115 16.83 -2.80 2.45
N ASP A 116 17.59 -3.37 3.39
CA ASP A 116 18.54 -4.47 3.08
C ASP A 116 17.81 -5.69 2.50
N ILE A 117 16.68 -6.08 3.09
CA ILE A 117 15.85 -7.18 2.58
C ILE A 117 15.41 -6.94 1.13
N LYS A 118 14.98 -5.71 0.81
CA LYS A 118 14.58 -5.32 -0.56
C LYS A 118 15.76 -5.40 -1.53
N GLU A 119 16.91 -4.84 -1.16
CA GLU A 119 18.11 -4.82 -1.98
C GLU A 119 18.60 -6.24 -2.25
N LYS A 120 18.72 -7.09 -1.22
CA LYS A 120 19.15 -8.49 -1.39
C LYS A 120 18.18 -9.30 -2.24
N ARG A 121 16.87 -9.06 -2.08
CA ARG A 121 15.89 -9.73 -2.96
C ARG A 121 16.05 -9.30 -4.41
N ASN A 122 16.31 -8.02 -4.66
CA ASN A 122 16.53 -7.51 -6.02
C ASN A 122 17.82 -8.06 -6.62
N ASP A 123 18.92 -8.07 -5.88
CA ASP A 123 20.19 -8.66 -6.32
C ASP A 123 20.02 -10.13 -6.72
N LEU A 124 19.32 -10.91 -5.89
CA LEU A 124 19.04 -12.32 -6.17
C LEU A 124 18.10 -12.50 -7.38
N ALA A 125 17.06 -11.65 -7.51
CA ALA A 125 16.11 -11.74 -8.60
C ALA A 125 16.72 -11.37 -9.96
N HIS A 126 17.66 -10.45 -9.97
CA HIS A 126 18.41 -10.04 -11.19
C HIS A 126 19.64 -10.90 -11.46
N GLY A 127 19.97 -11.87 -10.58
CA GLY A 127 21.15 -12.72 -10.72
C GLY A 127 22.47 -11.99 -10.54
N THR A 128 22.46 -10.80 -9.94
CA THR A 128 23.66 -9.99 -9.65
C THR A 128 24.55 -10.69 -8.61
N VAL A 129 23.92 -11.42 -7.69
CA VAL A 129 24.57 -12.18 -6.62
C VAL A 129 23.93 -13.56 -6.53
N SER A 130 24.74 -14.59 -6.35
CA SER A 130 24.22 -15.94 -6.09
C SER A 130 23.65 -16.08 -4.67
N PHE A 131 22.75 -17.03 -4.48
CA PHE A 131 22.17 -17.30 -3.13
C PHE A 131 23.28 -17.64 -2.11
N VAL A 132 24.30 -18.38 -2.52
CA VAL A 132 25.43 -18.75 -1.65
C VAL A 132 26.25 -17.54 -1.24
N GLU A 133 26.56 -16.65 -2.19
CA GLU A 133 27.30 -15.40 -1.91
C GLU A 133 26.50 -14.48 -1.00
N CYS A 134 25.24 -14.32 -1.26
CA CYS A 134 24.34 -13.53 -0.40
C CYS A 134 24.32 -14.08 1.02
N GLY A 135 24.17 -15.42 1.18
CA GLY A 135 24.08 -16.06 2.48
C GLY A 135 25.36 -16.01 3.33
N ARG A 136 26.54 -15.97 2.70
CA ARG A 136 27.84 -15.91 3.42
C ARG A 136 28.00 -14.69 4.33
N ASN A 137 27.31 -13.62 4.06
CA ASN A 137 27.41 -12.36 4.80
C ASN A 137 26.48 -12.29 6.02
N TYR A 138 25.70 -13.34 6.30
CA TYR A 138 24.73 -13.34 7.39
C TYR A 138 24.99 -14.51 8.36
N SER A 139 25.13 -14.18 9.65
CA SER A 139 25.03 -15.19 10.70
C SER A 139 23.56 -15.54 10.98
N ILE A 140 23.32 -16.69 11.62
CA ILE A 140 21.97 -17.08 12.05
C ILE A 140 21.38 -16.02 12.99
N GLU A 141 22.18 -15.49 13.91
CA GLU A 141 21.74 -14.45 14.84
C GLU A 141 21.31 -13.17 14.12
N THR A 142 22.06 -12.78 13.05
CA THR A 142 21.70 -11.62 12.23
C THR A 142 20.38 -11.85 11.51
N LEU A 143 20.16 -13.04 10.96
CA LEU A 143 18.90 -13.40 10.28
C LEU A 143 17.72 -13.43 11.25
N ASP A 144 17.89 -13.98 12.45
CA ASP A 144 16.86 -14.01 13.48
C ASP A 144 16.50 -12.59 13.94
N LYS A 145 17.48 -11.76 14.16
CA LYS A 145 17.25 -10.35 14.51
C LYS A 145 16.50 -9.60 13.38
N THR A 146 16.92 -9.79 12.14
CA THR A 146 16.25 -9.19 10.97
C THR A 146 14.79 -9.65 10.89
N LYS A 147 14.53 -10.92 11.13
CA LYS A 147 13.17 -11.48 11.18
C LYS A 147 12.34 -10.84 12.29
N GLU A 148 12.86 -10.75 13.50
CA GLU A 148 12.18 -10.18 14.66
C GLU A 148 11.85 -8.69 14.43
N GLU A 149 12.83 -7.89 14.01
CA GLU A 149 12.63 -6.47 13.71
C GLU A 149 11.56 -6.28 12.61
N THR A 150 11.56 -7.14 11.58
CA THR A 150 10.55 -7.14 10.51
C THR A 150 9.16 -7.45 11.06
N TYR A 151 9.03 -8.48 11.90
CA TYR A 151 7.73 -8.88 12.46
C TYR A 151 7.15 -7.80 13.37
N ILE A 152 7.96 -7.20 14.22
CA ILE A 152 7.52 -6.09 15.08
C ILE A 152 7.04 -4.91 14.22
N PHE A 153 7.80 -4.53 13.20
CA PHE A 153 7.41 -3.46 12.29
C PHE A 153 6.07 -3.75 11.59
N LEU A 154 5.94 -4.94 10.97
CA LEU A 154 4.70 -5.32 10.29
C LEU A 154 3.51 -5.40 11.23
N SER A 155 3.69 -5.95 12.44
CA SER A 155 2.62 -6.00 13.45
C SER A 155 2.12 -4.60 13.79
N ASN A 156 3.02 -3.64 14.02
CA ASN A 156 2.63 -2.28 14.34
C ASN A 156 1.88 -1.59 13.18
N ILE A 157 2.28 -1.82 11.93
CA ILE A 157 1.56 -1.32 10.75
C ILE A 157 0.18 -1.97 10.65
N LEU A 158 0.09 -3.29 10.82
CA LEU A 158 -1.18 -4.01 10.79
C LEU A 158 -2.14 -3.57 11.89
N ASP A 159 -1.64 -3.28 13.10
CA ASP A 159 -2.46 -2.75 14.18
C ASP A 159 -3.05 -1.39 13.81
N GLY A 160 -2.29 -0.53 13.14
CA GLY A 160 -2.78 0.72 12.57
C GLY A 160 -3.85 0.50 11.51
N MET A 161 -3.61 -0.42 10.55
CA MET A 161 -4.58 -0.77 9.50
C MET A 161 -5.87 -1.36 10.10
N LYS A 162 -5.73 -2.25 11.08
CA LYS A 162 -6.86 -2.88 11.79
C LYS A 162 -7.71 -1.85 12.51
N LYS A 163 -7.08 -0.92 13.24
CA LYS A 163 -7.78 0.20 13.88
C LYS A 163 -8.52 1.04 12.85
N TYR A 164 -7.84 1.41 11.77
CA TYR A 164 -8.40 2.20 10.67
C TYR A 164 -9.65 1.54 10.06
N HIS A 165 -9.60 0.24 9.83
CA HIS A 165 -10.73 -0.56 9.35
C HIS A 165 -11.86 -0.65 10.38
N GLN A 166 -11.57 -1.07 11.61
CA GLN A 166 -12.57 -1.30 12.66
C GLN A 166 -13.32 -0.04 13.07
N GLU A 167 -12.62 1.09 13.14
CA GLU A 167 -13.20 2.40 13.49
C GLU A 167 -13.71 3.16 12.25
N GLN A 168 -13.63 2.56 11.06
CA GLN A 168 -14.04 3.16 9.78
C GLN A 168 -13.43 4.56 9.57
N LEU A 169 -12.16 4.74 9.93
CA LEU A 169 -11.46 6.02 9.87
C LEU A 169 -11.28 6.56 8.43
N TYR A 170 -11.64 5.78 7.44
CA TYR A 170 -11.75 6.21 6.05
C TYR A 170 -12.98 7.11 5.78
N ARG A 171 -13.95 7.18 6.71
CA ARG A 171 -15.10 8.08 6.57
C ARG A 171 -14.69 9.53 6.83
N LYS A 172 -15.35 10.43 6.12
CA LYS A 172 -15.22 11.87 6.36
C LYS A 172 -15.80 12.20 7.74
N THR A 173 -15.01 12.86 8.57
CA THR A 173 -15.53 13.44 9.83
C THR A 173 -16.45 14.62 9.49
N SER A 174 -17.63 14.60 10.08
CA SER A 174 -18.64 15.67 9.96
C SER A 174 -18.13 16.98 10.50
#